data_02dc72a41bd88b574b15356ab7a57160
#
_entry.id   02dc72a41bd88b574b15356ab7a57160
#
_cell.length_a   1.000
_cell.length_b   1.000
_cell.length_c   1.000
_cell.angle_alpha   90.00
_cell.angle_beta   90.00
_cell.angle_gamma   90.00
#
_symmetry.space_group_name_H-M   'P 1'
#
loop_
_entity.id
_entity.type
_entity.pdbx_description
1 polymer ?
#
loop_
_entity_poly.entity_id
_entity_poly.type
_entity_poly.pdbx_seq_one_letter_code
_entity_poly.pdbx_strand_id
1 'polypeptide(L)'
;MAVLVIAEHDNQSIKTATLNAVTAAQVVGADIHVLVAGNGCYAAAQAAAAIGGVAKVLVCDAAHYATQTAENVAELVRALAADYGHVFAAATSAGKNMLPRVAAQLDVAQISDIVAVESADTFVRPIYAGNALATVKSTDRVKVVTVRTAAFDAAPLGGSAPIEAVPAAKDLGLTRVVGRELTKSERPELGAAKIIVSGGRGLGNGENYRTLLEPLADKLGAALGASRAAVDAGFVPNDYQVGQTGKIVAPQVYIAIGISGAIQHLAGMKDSRLIVAINKDPEAPIFHVADYGLVADLFAVVPELTATI
;
A
#
# COMPACT_ATOMS: atom_id res chain seq x y z
N MET A 1 7.03 -11.47 -23.60
CA MET A 1 6.08 -10.33 -23.51
C MET A 1 6.49 -9.48 -22.32
N ALA A 2 6.40 -8.15 -22.42
CA ALA A 2 6.75 -7.24 -21.33
C ALA A 2 5.73 -7.30 -20.16
N VAL A 3 6.11 -6.70 -19.03
CA VAL A 3 5.25 -6.46 -17.87
C VAL A 3 4.79 -5.01 -17.89
N LEU A 4 3.48 -4.78 -17.75
CA LEU A 4 2.90 -3.46 -17.57
C LEU A 4 2.69 -3.21 -16.07
N VAL A 5 3.35 -2.23 -15.51
CA VAL A 5 3.15 -1.77 -14.13
C VAL A 5 2.32 -0.48 -14.16
N ILE A 6 1.19 -0.47 -13.45
CA ILE A 6 0.34 0.71 -13.36
C ILE A 6 0.83 1.57 -12.21
N ALA A 7 1.24 2.80 -12.53
CA ALA A 7 1.74 3.74 -11.54
C ALA A 7 0.62 4.30 -10.66
N GLU A 8 0.89 4.42 -9.37
CA GLU A 8 0.11 5.24 -8.44
C GLU A 8 0.84 6.57 -8.22
N HIS A 9 0.16 7.68 -8.49
CA HIS A 9 0.76 9.01 -8.51
C HIS A 9 -0.29 10.11 -8.24
N ASP A 10 0.17 11.32 -8.01
CA ASP A 10 -0.66 12.52 -7.80
C ASP A 10 -0.61 13.52 -8.96
N ASN A 11 -0.23 13.07 -10.15
CA ASN A 11 0.10 13.81 -11.37
C ASN A 11 1.47 14.53 -11.33
N GLN A 12 2.11 14.66 -10.16
CA GLN A 12 3.41 15.32 -9.99
C GLN A 12 4.50 14.34 -9.56
N SER A 13 4.18 13.46 -8.61
CA SER A 13 5.09 12.51 -8.01
C SER A 13 4.56 11.08 -8.06
N ILE A 14 5.48 10.11 -8.11
CA ILE A 14 5.18 8.69 -8.02
C ILE A 14 5.13 8.27 -6.54
N LYS A 15 4.13 7.47 -6.19
CA LYS A 15 4.02 6.87 -4.86
C LYS A 15 5.00 5.71 -4.69
N THR A 16 5.57 5.55 -3.50
CA THR A 16 6.48 4.44 -3.15
C THR A 16 5.89 3.07 -3.48
N ALA A 17 4.58 2.92 -3.36
CA ALA A 17 3.87 1.70 -3.73
C ALA A 17 4.15 1.24 -5.18
N THR A 18 4.34 2.17 -6.11
CA THR A 18 4.74 1.86 -7.50
C THR A 18 6.12 1.25 -7.56
N LEU A 19 7.08 1.76 -6.77
CA LEU A 19 8.45 1.24 -6.72
C LEU A 19 8.47 -0.21 -6.21
N ASN A 20 7.65 -0.54 -5.21
CA ASN A 20 7.51 -1.90 -4.70
C ASN A 20 6.92 -2.85 -5.76
N ALA A 21 5.92 -2.37 -6.53
CA ALA A 21 5.35 -3.14 -7.63
C ALA A 21 6.36 -3.37 -8.77
N VAL A 22 7.24 -2.41 -9.06
CA VAL A 22 8.35 -2.56 -10.03
C VAL A 22 9.32 -3.64 -9.56
N THR A 23 9.72 -3.65 -8.28
CA THR A 23 10.59 -4.70 -7.73
C THR A 23 9.98 -6.10 -7.90
N ALA A 24 8.69 -6.26 -7.59
CA ALA A 24 8.00 -7.53 -7.82
C ALA A 24 7.99 -7.92 -9.31
N ALA A 25 7.78 -6.96 -10.20
CA ALA A 25 7.78 -7.19 -11.65
C ALA A 25 9.15 -7.57 -12.21
N GLN A 26 10.25 -7.09 -11.62
CA GLN A 26 11.63 -7.45 -12.03
C GLN A 26 11.90 -8.95 -11.93
N VAL A 27 11.29 -9.63 -10.94
CA VAL A 27 11.46 -11.08 -10.76
C VAL A 27 10.88 -11.89 -11.93
N VAL A 28 9.91 -11.35 -12.66
CA VAL A 28 9.35 -12.00 -13.87
C VAL A 28 10.39 -12.15 -14.97
N GLY A 29 11.44 -11.32 -14.99
CA GLY A 29 12.55 -11.41 -15.93
C GLY A 29 12.22 -10.92 -17.35
N ALA A 30 11.27 -10.00 -17.50
CA ALA A 30 10.88 -9.36 -18.76
C ALA A 30 11.01 -7.83 -18.67
N ASP A 31 10.99 -7.15 -19.81
CA ASP A 31 11.02 -5.69 -19.87
C ASP A 31 9.83 -5.12 -19.09
N ILE A 32 10.09 -4.10 -18.28
CA ILE A 32 9.08 -3.42 -17.48
C ILE A 32 8.70 -2.10 -18.12
N HIS A 33 7.44 -1.95 -18.44
CA HIS A 33 6.84 -0.70 -18.88
C HIS A 33 5.96 -0.14 -17.75
N VAL A 34 6.13 1.14 -17.43
CA VAL A 34 5.31 1.81 -16.39
C VAL A 34 4.28 2.70 -17.06
N LEU A 35 2.99 2.50 -16.78
CA LEU A 35 1.90 3.35 -17.27
C LEU A 35 1.63 4.46 -16.26
N VAL A 36 1.68 5.70 -16.71
CA VAL A 36 1.28 6.91 -15.99
C VAL A 36 0.09 7.53 -16.72
N ALA A 37 -1.10 7.41 -16.13
CA ALA A 37 -2.34 7.94 -16.69
C ALA A 37 -2.87 9.08 -15.81
N GLY A 38 -2.91 10.31 -16.33
CA GLY A 38 -3.29 11.48 -15.55
C GLY A 38 -3.70 12.68 -16.42
N ASN A 39 -3.71 13.85 -15.80
CA ASN A 39 -3.86 15.13 -16.51
C ASN A 39 -2.76 16.08 -16.02
N GLY A 40 -1.94 16.58 -16.96
CA GLY A 40 -0.74 17.32 -16.61
C GLY A 40 0.29 16.43 -15.85
N CYS A 41 0.37 15.14 -16.17
CA CYS A 41 1.11 14.13 -15.41
C CYS A 41 2.55 13.87 -15.89
N TYR A 42 3.11 14.76 -16.72
CA TYR A 42 4.46 14.57 -17.27
C TYR A 42 5.55 14.54 -16.18
N ALA A 43 5.40 15.31 -15.09
CA ALA A 43 6.35 15.25 -13.97
C ALA A 43 6.36 13.87 -13.29
N ALA A 44 5.19 13.26 -13.11
CA ALA A 44 5.08 11.90 -12.62
C ALA A 44 5.69 10.88 -13.59
N ALA A 45 5.55 11.09 -14.92
CA ALA A 45 6.18 10.24 -15.92
C ALA A 45 7.72 10.35 -15.88
N GLN A 46 8.28 11.54 -15.66
CA GLN A 46 9.72 11.73 -15.45
C GLN A 46 10.21 11.02 -14.19
N ALA A 47 9.45 11.11 -13.09
CA ALA A 47 9.76 10.39 -11.85
C ALA A 47 9.71 8.86 -12.05
N ALA A 48 8.76 8.35 -12.83
CA ALA A 48 8.68 6.93 -13.20
C ALA A 48 9.88 6.49 -14.07
N ALA A 49 10.34 7.34 -14.99
CA ALA A 49 11.50 7.08 -15.84
C ALA A 49 12.81 6.96 -15.05
N ALA A 50 12.89 7.60 -13.88
CA ALA A 50 14.03 7.52 -12.99
C ALA A 50 14.05 6.24 -12.12
N ILE A 51 13.04 5.37 -12.18
CA ILE A 51 13.02 4.11 -11.42
C ILE A 51 13.98 3.10 -12.08
N GLY A 52 14.88 2.52 -11.30
CA GLY A 52 15.80 1.49 -11.77
C GLY A 52 15.10 0.23 -12.27
N GLY A 53 15.51 -0.26 -13.43
CA GLY A 53 14.94 -1.46 -14.05
C GLY A 53 13.68 -1.23 -14.90
N VAL A 54 13.20 0.01 -14.99
CA VAL A 54 12.14 0.38 -15.94
C VAL A 54 12.76 0.54 -17.33
N ALA A 55 12.19 -0.18 -18.30
CA ALA A 55 12.64 -0.14 -19.69
C ALA A 55 11.95 0.98 -20.50
N LYS A 56 10.71 1.31 -20.15
CA LYS A 56 9.91 2.33 -20.84
C LYS A 56 8.83 2.89 -19.92
N VAL A 57 8.51 4.17 -20.06
CA VAL A 57 7.33 4.79 -19.45
C VAL A 57 6.31 5.11 -20.54
N LEU A 58 5.07 4.69 -20.35
CA LEU A 58 3.92 5.05 -21.18
C LEU A 58 3.18 6.18 -20.47
N VAL A 59 3.06 7.34 -21.09
CA VAL A 59 2.30 8.45 -20.55
C VAL A 59 1.01 8.64 -21.32
N CYS A 60 -0.11 8.64 -20.60
CA CYS A 60 -1.44 8.96 -21.14
C CYS A 60 -1.98 10.21 -20.44
N ASP A 61 -1.85 11.36 -21.08
CA ASP A 61 -2.26 12.65 -20.54
C ASP A 61 -3.58 13.08 -21.17
N ALA A 62 -4.67 13.02 -20.40
CA ALA A 62 -5.99 13.46 -20.84
C ALA A 62 -6.87 13.90 -19.67
N ALA A 63 -7.79 14.84 -19.91
CA ALA A 63 -8.60 15.47 -18.87
C ALA A 63 -9.40 14.48 -18.02
N HIS A 64 -9.93 13.40 -18.61
CA HIS A 64 -10.73 12.41 -17.87
C HIS A 64 -9.91 11.49 -16.96
N TYR A 65 -8.57 11.54 -17.03
CA TYR A 65 -7.69 10.87 -16.08
C TYR A 65 -7.23 11.78 -14.93
N ALA A 66 -7.69 13.03 -14.86
CA ALA A 66 -7.28 13.97 -13.79
C ALA A 66 -7.48 13.41 -12.37
N THR A 67 -8.52 12.62 -12.16
CA THR A 67 -8.86 11.99 -10.88
C THR A 67 -8.60 10.49 -10.84
N GLN A 68 -8.10 9.91 -11.92
CA GLN A 68 -7.70 8.50 -12.04
C GLN A 68 -8.81 7.54 -11.57
N THR A 69 -10.05 7.77 -12.04
CA THR A 69 -11.17 6.88 -11.73
C THR A 69 -10.86 5.46 -12.23
N ALA A 70 -11.19 4.46 -11.42
CA ALA A 70 -10.85 3.07 -11.71
C ALA A 70 -11.44 2.58 -13.03
N GLU A 71 -12.63 3.07 -13.39
CA GLU A 71 -13.33 2.74 -14.62
C GLU A 71 -12.53 3.18 -15.86
N ASN A 72 -12.10 4.44 -15.88
CA ASN A 72 -11.38 5.00 -17.02
C ASN A 72 -9.96 4.43 -17.15
N VAL A 73 -9.25 4.27 -16.00
CA VAL A 73 -7.90 3.68 -16.01
C VAL A 73 -7.96 2.21 -16.42
N ALA A 74 -8.95 1.44 -15.94
CA ALA A 74 -9.11 0.03 -16.33
C ALA A 74 -9.36 -0.13 -17.83
N GLU A 75 -10.13 0.76 -18.45
CA GLU A 75 -10.37 0.75 -19.91
C GLU A 75 -9.09 1.01 -20.70
N LEU A 76 -8.24 1.95 -20.25
CA LEU A 76 -6.94 2.19 -20.85
C LEU A 76 -6.02 0.96 -20.73
N VAL A 77 -5.95 0.38 -19.52
CA VAL A 77 -5.14 -0.83 -19.27
C VAL A 77 -5.62 -1.99 -20.13
N ARG A 78 -6.93 -2.20 -20.25
CA ARG A 78 -7.52 -3.20 -21.13
C ARG A 78 -7.10 -3.02 -22.61
N ALA A 79 -7.10 -1.77 -23.08
CA ALA A 79 -6.70 -1.46 -24.46
C ALA A 79 -5.21 -1.78 -24.72
N LEU A 80 -4.34 -1.60 -23.71
CA LEU A 80 -2.90 -1.86 -23.81
C LEU A 80 -2.55 -3.33 -23.57
N ALA A 81 -3.34 -4.06 -22.80
CA ALA A 81 -3.01 -5.39 -22.27
C ALA A 81 -2.71 -6.46 -23.33
N ALA A 82 -3.13 -6.26 -24.59
CA ALA A 82 -2.87 -7.19 -25.69
C ALA A 82 -1.37 -7.44 -25.94
N ASP A 83 -0.54 -6.44 -25.63
CA ASP A 83 0.92 -6.47 -25.88
C ASP A 83 1.71 -6.97 -24.68
N TYR A 84 1.04 -7.29 -23.56
CA TYR A 84 1.66 -7.65 -22.28
C TYR A 84 1.32 -9.06 -21.84
N GLY A 85 2.28 -9.72 -21.20
CA GLY A 85 2.04 -11.00 -20.52
C GLY A 85 1.58 -10.82 -19.07
N HIS A 86 1.83 -9.63 -18.51
CA HIS A 86 1.54 -9.32 -17.11
C HIS A 86 1.07 -7.87 -16.96
N VAL A 87 0.12 -7.67 -16.05
CA VAL A 87 -0.33 -6.35 -15.57
C VAL A 87 -0.21 -6.33 -14.06
N PHE A 88 0.66 -5.48 -13.55
CA PHE A 88 0.96 -5.34 -12.12
C PHE A 88 0.48 -3.99 -11.60
N ALA A 89 -0.07 -3.96 -10.38
CA ALA A 89 -0.26 -2.75 -9.60
C ALA A 89 -0.05 -3.04 -8.11
N ALA A 90 0.25 -2.02 -7.33
CA ALA A 90 0.29 -2.15 -5.87
C ALA A 90 -1.09 -2.54 -5.30
N ALA A 91 -1.12 -3.36 -4.25
CA ALA A 91 -2.35 -3.77 -3.56
C ALA A 91 -2.89 -2.68 -2.61
N THR A 92 -2.83 -1.43 -3.04
CA THR A 92 -3.47 -0.27 -2.41
C THR A 92 -4.97 -0.23 -2.73
N SER A 93 -5.69 0.73 -2.15
CA SER A 93 -7.11 0.95 -2.48
C SER A 93 -7.32 1.21 -3.98
N ALA A 94 -6.39 1.94 -4.64
CA ALA A 94 -6.46 2.20 -6.08
C ALA A 94 -6.28 0.91 -6.89
N GLY A 95 -5.23 0.14 -6.65
CA GLY A 95 -4.99 -1.12 -7.36
C GLY A 95 -6.08 -2.17 -7.12
N LYS A 96 -6.56 -2.29 -5.87
CA LYS A 96 -7.66 -3.19 -5.50
C LYS A 96 -9.02 -2.81 -6.12
N ASN A 97 -9.21 -1.54 -6.46
CA ASN A 97 -10.42 -1.08 -7.17
C ASN A 97 -10.29 -1.29 -8.69
N MET A 98 -9.11 -1.03 -9.25
CA MET A 98 -8.89 -1.04 -10.70
C MET A 98 -8.67 -2.44 -11.28
N LEU A 99 -7.73 -3.24 -10.72
CA LEU A 99 -7.29 -4.49 -11.36
C LEU A 99 -8.36 -5.58 -11.44
N PRO A 100 -9.31 -5.74 -10.49
CA PRO A 100 -10.41 -6.68 -10.68
C PRO A 100 -11.27 -6.36 -11.91
N ARG A 101 -11.43 -5.07 -12.25
CA ARG A 101 -12.13 -4.64 -13.46
C ARG A 101 -11.36 -5.03 -14.72
N VAL A 102 -10.03 -4.82 -14.72
CA VAL A 102 -9.15 -5.24 -15.81
C VAL A 102 -9.22 -6.76 -16.00
N ALA A 103 -9.11 -7.53 -14.93
CA ALA A 103 -9.16 -8.99 -15.00
C ALA A 103 -10.50 -9.49 -15.59
N ALA A 104 -11.62 -8.92 -15.10
CA ALA A 104 -12.95 -9.26 -15.63
C ALA A 104 -13.12 -8.88 -17.10
N GLN A 105 -12.61 -7.72 -17.52
CA GLN A 105 -12.68 -7.28 -18.93
C GLN A 105 -11.79 -8.11 -19.87
N LEU A 106 -10.73 -8.72 -19.36
CA LEU A 106 -9.82 -9.60 -20.10
C LEU A 106 -10.24 -11.09 -20.03
N ASP A 107 -11.27 -11.41 -19.25
CA ASP A 107 -11.73 -12.77 -18.95
C ASP A 107 -10.59 -13.66 -18.40
N VAL A 108 -9.86 -13.13 -17.41
CA VAL A 108 -8.76 -13.81 -16.71
C VAL A 108 -8.92 -13.72 -15.19
N ALA A 109 -8.26 -14.63 -14.46
CA ALA A 109 -8.22 -14.56 -13.01
C ALA A 109 -7.24 -13.49 -12.51
N GLN A 110 -7.64 -12.76 -11.44
CA GLN A 110 -6.71 -11.89 -10.73
C GLN A 110 -5.95 -12.66 -9.65
N ILE A 111 -4.63 -12.48 -9.59
CA ILE A 111 -3.77 -12.97 -8.53
C ILE A 111 -3.58 -11.82 -7.52
N SER A 112 -4.31 -11.89 -6.40
CA SER A 112 -4.40 -10.76 -5.47
C SER A 112 -3.37 -10.82 -4.37
N ASP A 113 -2.74 -9.65 -4.09
CA ASP A 113 -1.99 -9.36 -2.87
C ASP A 113 -0.79 -10.31 -2.68
N ILE A 114 0.01 -10.50 -3.76
CA ILE A 114 1.16 -11.40 -3.75
C ILE A 114 2.26 -10.89 -2.80
N VAL A 115 2.96 -11.85 -2.17
CA VAL A 115 4.11 -11.60 -1.30
C VAL A 115 5.41 -12.14 -1.88
N ALA A 116 5.35 -12.98 -2.92
CA ALA A 116 6.52 -13.40 -3.68
C ALA A 116 6.14 -13.76 -5.12
N VAL A 117 7.13 -13.68 -6.00
CA VAL A 117 7.09 -14.14 -7.39
C VAL A 117 8.10 -15.29 -7.49
N GLU A 118 7.65 -16.50 -7.79
CA GLU A 118 8.55 -17.68 -7.95
C GLU A 118 8.97 -17.89 -9.40
N SER A 119 8.10 -17.53 -10.33
CA SER A 119 8.36 -17.55 -11.77
C SER A 119 7.41 -16.63 -12.53
N ALA A 120 7.51 -16.58 -13.85
CA ALA A 120 6.63 -15.75 -14.68
C ALA A 120 5.14 -16.13 -14.60
N ASP A 121 4.81 -17.33 -14.09
CA ASP A 121 3.44 -17.80 -13.96
C ASP A 121 3.05 -18.27 -12.56
N THR A 122 3.99 -18.21 -11.59
CA THR A 122 3.81 -18.78 -10.25
C THR A 122 4.10 -17.72 -9.18
N PHE A 123 3.13 -17.55 -8.28
CA PHE A 123 3.11 -16.47 -7.30
C PHE A 123 2.70 -17.00 -5.91
N VAL A 124 3.21 -16.38 -4.84
CA VAL A 124 2.81 -16.70 -3.47
C VAL A 124 1.93 -15.60 -2.93
N ARG A 125 0.81 -15.98 -2.33
CA ARG A 125 -0.12 -15.03 -1.72
C ARG A 125 -0.66 -15.53 -0.38
N PRO A 126 -0.92 -14.64 0.59
CA PRO A 126 -1.54 -15.03 1.83
C PRO A 126 -3.05 -15.27 1.65
N ILE A 127 -3.54 -16.27 2.38
CA ILE A 127 -4.96 -16.62 2.53
C ILE A 127 -5.30 -16.76 4.01
N TYR A 128 -6.57 -16.87 4.37
CA TYR A 128 -7.04 -16.96 5.76
C TYR A 128 -6.44 -15.87 6.67
N ALA A 129 -6.56 -14.60 6.25
CA ALA A 129 -5.98 -13.44 6.96
C ALA A 129 -4.44 -13.54 7.18
N GLY A 130 -3.74 -14.25 6.30
CA GLY A 130 -2.29 -14.44 6.37
C GLY A 130 -1.84 -15.60 7.26
N ASN A 131 -2.76 -16.45 7.73
CA ASN A 131 -2.39 -17.66 8.48
C ASN A 131 -1.86 -18.79 7.60
N ALA A 132 -2.08 -18.70 6.29
CA ALA A 132 -1.52 -19.63 5.31
C ALA A 132 -1.01 -18.87 4.08
N LEU A 133 0.02 -19.42 3.45
CA LEU A 133 0.52 -18.96 2.15
C LEU A 133 0.12 -19.98 1.09
N ALA A 134 -0.47 -19.50 0.00
CA ALA A 134 -0.80 -20.30 -1.16
C ALA A 134 0.13 -19.96 -2.31
N THR A 135 0.83 -20.96 -2.84
CA THR A 135 1.51 -20.87 -4.14
C THR A 135 0.47 -21.12 -5.22
N VAL A 136 0.27 -20.16 -6.11
CA VAL A 136 -0.70 -20.22 -7.19
C VAL A 136 0.00 -20.11 -8.54
N LYS A 137 -0.38 -20.97 -9.47
CA LYS A 137 0.09 -20.94 -10.85
C LYS A 137 -1.05 -20.51 -11.77
N SER A 138 -0.83 -19.48 -12.60
CA SER A 138 -1.79 -19.03 -13.60
C SER A 138 -1.41 -19.53 -14.97
N THR A 139 -2.40 -20.11 -15.65
CA THR A 139 -2.31 -20.50 -17.07
C THR A 139 -2.87 -19.46 -18.02
N ASP A 140 -3.42 -18.36 -17.50
CA ASP A 140 -3.99 -17.28 -18.28
C ASP A 140 -2.95 -16.63 -19.21
N ARG A 141 -3.40 -16.11 -20.35
CA ARG A 141 -2.51 -15.42 -21.29
C ARG A 141 -1.91 -14.16 -20.66
N VAL A 142 -2.70 -13.38 -19.94
CA VAL A 142 -2.27 -12.19 -19.22
C VAL A 142 -2.46 -12.42 -17.72
N LYS A 143 -1.40 -12.29 -16.93
CA LYS A 143 -1.45 -12.39 -15.47
C LYS A 143 -1.76 -11.01 -14.90
N VAL A 144 -2.92 -10.85 -14.28
CA VAL A 144 -3.32 -9.61 -13.60
C VAL A 144 -3.03 -9.75 -12.11
N VAL A 145 -2.11 -8.94 -11.60
CA VAL A 145 -1.49 -9.17 -10.28
C VAL A 145 -1.51 -7.90 -9.42
N THR A 146 -2.02 -7.99 -8.19
CA THR A 146 -1.78 -6.95 -7.19
C THR A 146 -0.67 -7.34 -6.23
N VAL A 147 0.24 -6.41 -5.94
CA VAL A 147 1.47 -6.62 -5.17
C VAL A 147 1.31 -6.05 -3.76
N ARG A 148 1.55 -6.87 -2.73
CA ARG A 148 1.64 -6.40 -1.34
C ARG A 148 2.91 -5.57 -1.17
N THR A 149 2.79 -4.27 -1.04
CA THR A 149 3.93 -3.35 -0.99
C THR A 149 4.89 -3.65 0.16
N ALA A 150 4.37 -4.08 1.30
CA ALA A 150 5.16 -4.43 2.48
C ALA A 150 6.07 -5.67 2.29
N ALA A 151 5.85 -6.48 1.25
CA ALA A 151 6.62 -7.70 0.99
C ALA A 151 7.78 -7.49 -0.01
N PHE A 152 7.91 -6.32 -0.60
CA PHE A 152 8.94 -6.01 -1.60
C PHE A 152 9.59 -4.68 -1.27
N ASP A 153 10.90 -4.60 -1.34
CA ASP A 153 11.63 -3.34 -1.21
C ASP A 153 11.28 -2.39 -2.35
N ALA A 154 11.38 -1.09 -2.11
CA ALA A 154 11.21 -0.10 -3.17
C ALA A 154 12.36 -0.20 -4.19
N ALA A 155 12.05 -0.22 -5.48
CA ALA A 155 13.07 -0.19 -6.53
C ALA A 155 13.95 1.06 -6.38
N PRO A 156 15.28 0.94 -6.59
CA PRO A 156 16.19 2.08 -6.50
C PRO A 156 15.89 3.10 -7.61
N LEU A 157 16.25 4.35 -7.36
CA LEU A 157 16.27 5.39 -8.38
C LEU A 157 17.59 5.38 -9.13
N GLY A 158 17.66 6.08 -10.27
CA GLY A 158 18.85 6.20 -11.11
C GLY A 158 18.66 5.64 -12.53
N GLY A 159 17.43 5.25 -12.86
CA GLY A 159 17.04 4.92 -14.23
C GLY A 159 16.91 6.15 -15.13
N SER A 160 16.79 5.90 -16.44
CA SER A 160 16.60 6.92 -17.48
C SER A 160 15.78 6.38 -18.64
N ALA A 161 14.65 5.77 -18.34
CA ALA A 161 13.78 5.14 -19.32
C ALA A 161 13.18 6.16 -20.31
N PRO A 162 13.03 5.82 -21.60
CA PRO A 162 12.31 6.67 -22.55
C PRO A 162 10.84 6.79 -22.16
N ILE A 163 10.27 7.99 -22.38
CA ILE A 163 8.86 8.28 -22.17
C ILE A 163 8.16 8.33 -23.53
N GLU A 164 7.12 7.54 -23.69
CA GLU A 164 6.33 7.44 -24.92
C GLU A 164 4.87 7.79 -24.61
N ALA A 165 4.32 8.71 -25.40
CA ALA A 165 2.90 9.05 -25.30
C ALA A 165 2.03 7.96 -25.91
N VAL A 166 0.98 7.57 -25.19
CA VAL A 166 -0.03 6.63 -25.69
C VAL A 166 -1.40 7.31 -25.81
N PRO A 167 -2.22 6.91 -26.78
CA PRO A 167 -3.54 7.49 -26.96
C PRO A 167 -4.44 7.18 -25.77
N ALA A 168 -5.28 8.14 -25.40
CA ALA A 168 -6.28 7.96 -24.38
C ALA A 168 -7.38 7.00 -24.84
N ALA A 169 -7.83 6.13 -23.94
CA ALA A 169 -9.04 5.36 -24.15
C ALA A 169 -10.28 6.26 -24.00
N LYS A 170 -11.44 5.74 -24.40
CA LYS A 170 -12.71 6.48 -24.29
C LYS A 170 -13.02 6.83 -22.83
N ASP A 171 -13.44 8.06 -22.59
CA ASP A 171 -14.07 8.44 -21.32
C ASP A 171 -15.43 7.72 -21.19
N LEU A 172 -15.56 6.92 -20.15
CA LEU A 172 -16.79 6.15 -19.90
C LEU A 172 -17.91 6.99 -19.26
N GLY A 173 -17.56 8.10 -18.59
CA GLY A 173 -18.53 8.98 -17.94
C GLY A 173 -19.36 8.33 -16.82
N LEU A 174 -18.91 7.18 -16.28
CA LEU A 174 -19.67 6.40 -15.30
C LEU A 174 -19.63 7.00 -13.90
N THR A 175 -18.52 7.69 -13.57
CA THR A 175 -18.29 8.28 -12.24
C THR A 175 -17.73 9.68 -12.37
N ARG A 176 -18.02 10.51 -11.36
CA ARG A 176 -17.47 11.86 -11.25
C ARG A 176 -17.03 12.08 -9.81
N VAL A 177 -15.77 12.46 -9.61
CA VAL A 177 -15.28 12.91 -8.30
C VAL A 177 -15.82 14.31 -8.02
N VAL A 178 -16.58 14.46 -6.96
CA VAL A 178 -17.21 15.74 -6.56
C VAL A 178 -16.37 16.52 -5.56
N GLY A 179 -15.44 15.88 -4.87
CA GLY A 179 -14.54 16.50 -3.92
C GLY A 179 -13.55 15.50 -3.32
N ARG A 180 -12.49 16.01 -2.73
CA ARG A 180 -11.51 15.26 -1.94
C ARG A 180 -11.25 16.03 -0.65
N GLU A 181 -11.28 15.32 0.46
CA GLU A 181 -10.75 15.79 1.73
C GLU A 181 -9.44 15.03 1.99
N LEU A 182 -8.34 15.75 2.01
CA LEU A 182 -7.01 15.17 2.24
C LEU A 182 -6.51 15.59 3.60
N THR A 183 -6.16 14.63 4.43
CA THR A 183 -5.42 14.89 5.67
C THR A 183 -4.02 15.35 5.30
N LYS A 184 -3.70 16.61 5.57
CA LYS A 184 -2.34 17.12 5.46
C LYS A 184 -1.57 16.70 6.71
N SER A 185 -0.58 15.87 6.56
CA SER A 185 0.33 15.47 7.64
C SER A 185 1.76 15.70 7.16
N GLU A 186 2.59 16.27 8.03
CA GLU A 186 4.05 16.35 7.82
C GLU A 186 4.74 15.02 8.16
N ARG A 187 4.02 14.09 8.80
CA ARG A 187 4.52 12.75 9.15
C ARG A 187 4.58 11.84 7.92
N PRO A 188 5.46 10.83 7.94
CA PRO A 188 5.55 9.86 6.85
C PRO A 188 4.20 9.18 6.55
N GLU A 189 3.97 8.83 5.29
CA GLU A 189 2.79 8.01 4.94
C GLU A 189 2.88 6.64 5.63
N LEU A 190 1.76 6.19 6.20
CA LEU A 190 1.68 4.96 7.00
C LEU A 190 2.21 3.71 6.25
N GLY A 191 1.97 3.62 4.94
CA GLY A 191 2.42 2.49 4.12
C GLY A 191 3.92 2.47 3.78
N ALA A 192 4.63 3.59 3.99
CA ALA A 192 6.05 3.75 3.67
C ALA A 192 6.93 4.06 4.90
N ALA A 193 6.32 4.22 6.07
CA ALA A 193 7.00 4.61 7.29
C ALA A 193 7.92 3.50 7.82
N LYS A 194 9.11 3.88 8.28
CA LYS A 194 10.06 2.95 8.94
C LYS A 194 9.66 2.66 10.39
N ILE A 195 9.01 3.60 11.05
CA ILE A 195 8.53 3.48 12.42
C ILE A 195 7.05 3.86 12.43
N ILE A 196 6.24 3.07 13.11
CA ILE A 196 4.80 3.33 13.29
C ILE A 196 4.47 3.27 14.77
N VAL A 197 3.82 4.32 15.27
CA VAL A 197 3.19 4.35 16.59
C VAL A 197 1.68 4.20 16.38
N SER A 198 1.10 3.13 16.89
CA SER A 198 -0.31 2.78 16.62
C SER A 198 -1.12 2.69 17.90
N GLY A 199 -2.27 3.36 17.89
CA GLY A 199 -3.18 3.44 19.03
C GLY A 199 -4.41 2.56 18.91
N GLY A 200 -4.77 1.92 20.02
CA GLY A 200 -5.97 1.13 20.14
C GLY A 200 -7.09 1.83 20.92
N ARG A 201 -8.22 1.11 21.06
CA ARG A 201 -9.36 1.57 21.88
C ARG A 201 -9.00 1.77 23.36
N GLY A 202 -7.90 1.18 23.84
CA GLY A 202 -7.38 1.38 25.19
C GLY A 202 -7.03 2.83 25.53
N LEU A 203 -6.84 3.71 24.53
CA LEU A 203 -6.65 5.16 24.71
C LEU A 203 -7.91 5.91 25.20
N GLY A 204 -9.07 5.30 25.07
CA GLY A 204 -10.35 5.83 25.58
C GLY A 204 -11.03 6.88 24.71
N ASN A 205 -10.28 7.82 24.13
CA ASN A 205 -10.83 8.90 23.27
C ASN A 205 -9.75 9.48 22.32
N GLY A 206 -10.18 10.36 21.40
CA GLY A 206 -9.30 11.00 20.42
C GLY A 206 -8.39 12.08 21.01
N GLU A 207 -8.72 12.66 22.15
CA GLU A 207 -7.86 13.62 22.84
C GLU A 207 -6.63 12.91 23.43
N ASN A 208 -6.85 11.80 24.12
CA ASN A 208 -5.78 10.95 24.63
C ASN A 208 -4.90 10.39 23.50
N TYR A 209 -5.51 10.04 22.36
CA TYR A 209 -4.77 9.60 21.19
C TYR A 209 -3.76 10.68 20.78
N ARG A 210 -4.20 11.93 20.63
CA ARG A 210 -3.32 13.03 20.24
C ARG A 210 -2.28 13.36 21.31
N THR A 211 -2.71 13.54 22.55
CA THR A 211 -1.82 14.02 23.62
C THR A 211 -0.74 13.01 24.01
N LEU A 212 -0.99 11.70 23.84
CA LEU A 212 -0.01 10.66 24.17
C LEU A 212 0.81 10.20 22.97
N LEU A 213 0.17 9.98 21.80
CA LEU A 213 0.88 9.33 20.70
C LEU A 213 1.55 10.32 19.75
N GLU A 214 1.00 11.52 19.54
CA GLU A 214 1.63 12.49 18.66
C GLU A 214 3.02 12.91 19.13
N PRO A 215 3.24 13.27 20.41
CA PRO A 215 4.58 13.63 20.87
C PRO A 215 5.60 12.49 20.75
N LEU A 216 5.18 11.25 21.00
CA LEU A 216 6.03 10.08 20.82
C LEU A 216 6.37 9.87 19.34
N ALA A 217 5.38 9.96 18.48
CA ALA A 217 5.57 9.81 17.03
C ALA A 217 6.49 10.90 16.48
N ASP A 218 6.33 12.14 16.91
CA ASP A 218 7.16 13.27 16.47
C ASP A 218 8.64 13.08 16.85
N LYS A 219 8.90 12.65 18.09
CA LYS A 219 10.28 12.36 18.54
C LYS A 219 10.93 11.21 17.74
N LEU A 220 10.15 10.22 17.35
CA LEU A 220 10.62 9.06 16.59
C LEU A 220 10.64 9.27 15.07
N GLY A 221 10.10 10.39 14.56
CA GLY A 221 9.87 10.57 13.14
C GLY A 221 8.92 9.50 12.57
N ALA A 222 7.97 9.04 13.39
CA ALA A 222 7.10 7.92 13.10
C ALA A 222 5.79 8.34 12.42
N ALA A 223 5.21 7.42 11.65
CA ALA A 223 3.82 7.54 11.24
C ALA A 223 2.88 7.14 12.39
N LEU A 224 1.67 7.67 12.37
CA LEU A 224 0.62 7.32 13.30
C LEU A 224 -0.34 6.30 12.67
N GLY A 225 -0.60 5.22 13.41
CA GLY A 225 -1.56 4.18 13.04
C GLY A 225 -2.65 4.01 14.09
N ALA A 226 -3.72 3.32 13.72
CA ALA A 226 -4.81 3.03 14.64
C ALA A 226 -5.45 1.66 14.38
N SER A 227 -6.00 1.07 15.43
CA SER A 227 -6.88 -0.08 15.26
C SER A 227 -8.22 0.34 14.66
N ARG A 228 -8.92 -0.59 13.98
CA ARG A 228 -10.27 -0.34 13.49
C ARG A 228 -11.21 0.17 14.59
N ALA A 229 -11.13 -0.42 15.79
CA ALA A 229 -11.96 -0.01 16.90
C ALA A 229 -11.74 1.45 17.37
N ALA A 230 -10.51 1.98 17.23
CA ALA A 230 -10.21 3.39 17.51
C ALA A 230 -10.75 4.31 16.40
N VAL A 231 -10.67 3.88 15.13
CA VAL A 231 -11.25 4.60 13.99
C VAL A 231 -12.77 4.62 14.07
N ASP A 232 -13.42 3.47 14.29
CA ASP A 232 -14.88 3.35 14.41
C ASP A 232 -15.42 4.19 15.59
N ALA A 233 -14.61 4.37 16.66
CA ALA A 233 -14.92 5.24 17.79
C ALA A 233 -14.65 6.74 17.52
N GLY A 234 -14.15 7.09 16.32
CA GLY A 234 -13.89 8.48 15.92
C GLY A 234 -12.65 9.12 16.55
N PHE A 235 -11.69 8.32 17.06
CA PHE A 235 -10.46 8.86 17.64
C PHE A 235 -9.58 9.50 16.58
N VAL A 236 -9.50 8.88 15.39
CA VAL A 236 -8.73 9.33 14.24
C VAL A 236 -9.47 9.01 12.93
N PRO A 237 -9.12 9.66 11.80
CA PRO A 237 -9.65 9.36 10.48
C PRO A 237 -9.32 7.93 10.01
N ASN A 238 -10.10 7.44 9.02
CA ASN A 238 -9.97 6.08 8.49
C ASN A 238 -8.61 5.79 7.81
N ASP A 239 -7.93 6.78 7.30
CA ASP A 239 -6.61 6.66 6.67
C ASP A 239 -5.49 6.27 7.64
N TYR A 240 -5.73 6.35 8.97
CA TYR A 240 -4.86 5.84 10.03
C TYR A 240 -5.04 4.33 10.29
N GLN A 241 -6.09 3.72 9.74
CA GLN A 241 -6.40 2.33 10.06
C GLN A 241 -5.32 1.35 9.56
N VAL A 242 -4.78 0.56 10.50
CA VAL A 242 -3.92 -0.60 10.22
C VAL A 242 -4.71 -1.89 10.42
N GLY A 243 -4.64 -2.80 9.46
CA GLY A 243 -5.33 -4.07 9.53
C GLY A 243 -5.76 -4.60 8.16
N GLN A 244 -6.44 -5.73 8.15
CA GLN A 244 -6.91 -6.41 6.95
C GLN A 244 -7.78 -5.52 6.03
N THR A 245 -8.61 -4.67 6.62
CA THR A 245 -9.50 -3.73 5.89
C THR A 245 -8.94 -2.31 5.84
N GLY A 246 -7.81 -2.06 6.48
CA GLY A 246 -7.05 -0.82 6.43
C GLY A 246 -5.77 -0.95 5.61
N LYS A 247 -4.72 -0.27 6.05
CA LYS A 247 -3.39 -0.39 5.45
C LYS A 247 -2.65 -1.59 6.04
N ILE A 248 -1.97 -2.35 5.18
CA ILE A 248 -1.03 -3.40 5.57
C ILE A 248 0.36 -2.78 5.58
N VAL A 249 1.05 -2.91 6.70
CA VAL A 249 2.34 -2.27 6.95
C VAL A 249 3.36 -3.29 7.45
N ALA A 250 4.64 -3.07 7.15
CA ALA A 250 5.77 -3.84 7.68
C ALA A 250 6.95 -2.89 7.98
N PRO A 251 6.81 -2.00 8.98
CA PRO A 251 7.87 -1.09 9.36
C PRO A 251 9.04 -1.83 10.01
N GLN A 252 10.15 -1.13 10.19
CA GLN A 252 11.26 -1.61 11.02
C GLN A 252 10.86 -1.72 12.50
N VAL A 253 9.99 -0.79 12.97
CA VAL A 253 9.46 -0.82 14.33
C VAL A 253 7.98 -0.49 14.33
N TYR A 254 7.18 -1.34 14.93
CA TYR A 254 5.75 -1.13 15.16
C TYR A 254 5.47 -1.08 16.66
N ILE A 255 4.99 0.06 17.16
CA ILE A 255 4.69 0.25 18.59
C ILE A 255 3.16 0.22 18.75
N ALA A 256 2.64 -0.85 19.33
CA ALA A 256 1.21 -1.08 19.56
C ALA A 256 0.81 -0.64 20.97
N ILE A 257 0.05 0.45 21.09
CA ILE A 257 -0.33 1.05 22.39
C ILE A 257 -1.84 0.89 22.61
N GLY A 258 -2.22 0.13 23.64
CA GLY A 258 -3.63 -0.13 23.98
C GLY A 258 -4.40 -0.90 22.89
N ILE A 259 -3.70 -1.69 22.08
CA ILE A 259 -4.26 -2.54 21.02
C ILE A 259 -4.40 -3.97 21.57
N SER A 260 -5.57 -4.59 21.37
CA SER A 260 -5.84 -5.95 21.85
C SER A 260 -5.14 -7.04 21.04
N GLY A 261 -4.86 -6.82 19.77
CA GLY A 261 -4.30 -7.84 18.88
C GLY A 261 -5.36 -8.76 18.24
N ALA A 262 -6.51 -8.22 17.89
CA ALA A 262 -7.49 -8.95 17.09
C ALA A 262 -6.85 -9.40 15.75
N ILE A 263 -7.22 -10.58 15.26
CA ILE A 263 -6.61 -11.21 14.06
C ILE A 263 -6.63 -10.28 12.83
N GLN A 264 -7.67 -9.44 12.71
CA GLN A 264 -7.78 -8.50 11.60
C GLN A 264 -6.74 -7.37 11.69
N HIS A 265 -6.35 -6.97 12.92
CA HIS A 265 -5.29 -5.98 13.13
C HIS A 265 -3.92 -6.63 12.88
N LEU A 266 -3.71 -7.83 13.45
CA LEU A 266 -2.47 -8.58 13.27
C LEU A 266 -2.16 -8.84 11.79
N ALA A 267 -3.16 -9.15 10.99
CA ALA A 267 -3.01 -9.33 9.54
C ALA A 267 -2.43 -8.10 8.82
N GLY A 268 -2.54 -6.92 9.43
CA GLY A 268 -2.01 -5.67 8.87
C GLY A 268 -0.64 -5.25 9.39
N MET A 269 -0.07 -5.89 10.44
CA MET A 269 1.20 -5.43 11.02
C MET A 269 2.16 -6.54 11.47
N LYS A 270 1.75 -7.80 11.47
CA LYS A 270 2.56 -8.91 11.97
C LYS A 270 3.89 -9.13 11.24
N ASP A 271 3.99 -8.63 10.00
CA ASP A 271 5.20 -8.73 9.18
C ASP A 271 6.20 -7.58 9.49
N SER A 272 5.93 -6.75 10.52
CA SER A 272 6.88 -5.75 11.03
C SER A 272 8.14 -6.43 11.57
N ARG A 273 9.30 -5.79 11.37
CA ARG A 273 10.59 -6.38 11.78
C ARG A 273 10.75 -6.45 13.30
N LEU A 274 10.20 -5.46 14.00
CA LEU A 274 10.18 -5.39 15.47
C LEU A 274 8.81 -4.91 15.92
N ILE A 275 8.18 -5.62 16.83
CA ILE A 275 6.88 -5.29 17.40
C ILE A 275 7.04 -5.04 18.90
N VAL A 276 6.67 -3.84 19.33
CA VAL A 276 6.62 -3.45 20.75
C VAL A 276 5.16 -3.28 21.15
N ALA A 277 4.71 -3.94 22.21
CA ALA A 277 3.33 -3.86 22.67
C ALA A 277 3.25 -3.31 24.11
N ILE A 278 2.35 -2.35 24.32
CA ILE A 278 1.99 -1.81 25.65
C ILE A 278 0.49 -2.04 25.84
N ASN A 279 0.15 -2.87 26.82
CA ASN A 279 -1.24 -3.15 27.18
C ASN A 279 -1.34 -3.46 28.68
N LYS A 280 -2.44 -3.08 29.30
CA LYS A 280 -2.70 -3.40 30.72
C LYS A 280 -3.16 -4.84 30.95
N ASP A 281 -3.69 -5.49 29.92
CA ASP A 281 -4.18 -6.87 29.97
C ASP A 281 -3.03 -7.81 29.56
N PRO A 282 -2.50 -8.63 30.50
CA PRO A 282 -1.39 -9.55 30.22
C PRO A 282 -1.79 -10.65 29.22
N GLU A 283 -3.08 -10.96 29.08
CA GLU A 283 -3.61 -11.98 28.17
C GLU A 283 -3.98 -11.42 26.80
N ALA A 284 -3.70 -10.14 26.53
CA ALA A 284 -4.01 -9.52 25.25
C ALA A 284 -3.28 -10.25 24.10
N PRO A 285 -3.97 -10.68 23.03
CA PRO A 285 -3.37 -11.44 21.92
C PRO A 285 -2.22 -10.72 21.21
N ILE A 286 -2.11 -9.38 21.37
CA ILE A 286 -0.98 -8.61 20.79
C ILE A 286 0.37 -9.11 21.32
N PHE A 287 0.44 -9.59 22.56
CA PHE A 287 1.67 -10.11 23.15
C PHE A 287 2.16 -11.40 22.50
N HIS A 288 1.29 -12.17 21.82
CA HIS A 288 1.72 -13.38 21.11
C HIS A 288 2.56 -13.09 19.86
N VAL A 289 2.51 -11.85 19.35
CA VAL A 289 3.28 -11.43 18.17
C VAL A 289 4.31 -10.34 18.50
N ALA A 290 4.32 -9.83 19.73
CA ALA A 290 5.25 -8.80 20.17
C ALA A 290 6.62 -9.39 20.48
N ASP A 291 7.68 -8.76 19.98
CA ASP A 291 9.07 -9.06 20.37
C ASP A 291 9.37 -8.50 21.77
N TYR A 292 8.78 -7.36 22.10
CA TYR A 292 8.85 -6.74 23.44
C TYR A 292 7.44 -6.38 23.91
N GLY A 293 7.08 -6.88 25.08
CA GLY A 293 5.79 -6.62 25.72
C GLY A 293 5.96 -5.92 27.07
N LEU A 294 5.19 -4.87 27.29
CA LEU A 294 5.10 -4.21 28.59
C LEU A 294 3.66 -4.24 29.09
N VAL A 295 3.44 -5.02 30.16
CA VAL A 295 2.15 -5.07 30.85
C VAL A 295 2.08 -3.91 31.83
N ALA A 296 1.44 -2.80 31.40
CA ALA A 296 1.40 -1.57 32.21
C ALA A 296 0.23 -0.67 31.77
N ASP A 297 -0.04 0.35 32.58
CA ASP A 297 -0.95 1.44 32.22
C ASP A 297 -0.26 2.36 31.21
N LEU A 298 -0.82 2.44 30.01
CA LEU A 298 -0.32 3.28 28.92
C LEU A 298 -0.26 4.76 29.29
N PHE A 299 -1.17 5.23 30.17
CA PHE A 299 -1.21 6.63 30.60
C PHE A 299 -0.04 7.02 31.48
N ALA A 300 0.60 6.06 32.17
CA ALA A 300 1.83 6.29 32.94
C ALA A 300 3.08 6.10 32.06
N VAL A 301 3.12 5.00 31.28
CA VAL A 301 4.34 4.57 30.59
C VAL A 301 4.64 5.36 29.31
N VAL A 302 3.63 5.75 28.54
CA VAL A 302 3.86 6.45 27.26
C VAL A 302 4.48 7.85 27.47
N PRO A 303 4.05 8.65 28.44
CA PRO A 303 4.74 9.91 28.77
C PRO A 303 6.19 9.70 29.25
N GLU A 304 6.45 8.70 30.09
CA GLU A 304 7.79 8.36 30.55
C GLU A 304 8.70 7.94 29.37
N LEU A 305 8.21 7.03 28.52
CA LEU A 305 8.90 6.64 27.30
C LEU A 305 9.21 7.85 26.41
N THR A 306 8.23 8.71 26.22
CA THR A 306 8.39 9.93 25.43
C THR A 306 9.43 10.87 26.04
N ALA A 307 9.53 10.96 27.35
CA ALA A 307 10.53 11.79 28.02
C ALA A 307 11.95 11.23 27.91
N THR A 308 12.08 9.89 27.85
CA THR A 308 13.37 9.19 27.86
C THR A 308 14.04 9.12 26.47
N ILE A 309 13.25 9.11 25.40
CA ILE A 309 13.72 9.18 24.00
C ILE A 309 13.99 10.64 23.64
#